data_7db3d17e8ed943dcba7a1775c53f63e1
#
_entry.id   7db3d17e8ed943dcba7a1775c53f63e1
#
_cell.length_a   1.000
_cell.length_b   1.000
_cell.length_c   1.000
_cell.angle_alpha   90.00
_cell.angle_beta   90.00
_cell.angle_gamma   90.00
#
_symmetry.space_group_name_H-M   'P 1'
#
loop_
_entity.id
_entity.type
_entity.pdbx_description
1 polymer ?
#
loop_
_entity_poly.entity_id
_entity_poly.type
_entity_poly.pdbx_seq_one_letter_code
_entity_poly.pdbx_strand_id
1 'polypeptide(L)'
;MKEASLKIFTGSSNPDLAKEICNYLDVPLGDALVTAFPDSESFVRFNENIRGADVFLVQSTCSPANHNVMELLIMIDAAKRASASRVTAVLPFFGYARQDRKDQPRVPITSKLVANLLVAAGANRILTMDLHAQQIQGFFDIPVDHLYASPVFFEALKEENTDNLTVFSPDVGGMKMANAYAEMLGCPLGFVAKRRTGATTVEAMNLVGEVEGRDILIIDDMTETAGTLVAAATLLKERGANTVRAIVSHGVLNEIGRERLRQGVLDELITTNTVQLDIGDLPIRTLSVAPLLGEAIHRTHTDSSISSLFKIKGF
;
A
#
# COMPACT_ATOMS: atom_id res chain seq x y z
N MET A 1 -22.15 15.47 25.36
CA MET A 1 -21.65 14.08 25.38
C MET A 1 -20.15 14.16 25.61
N LYS A 2 -19.57 13.24 26.39
CA LYS A 2 -18.10 13.23 26.58
C LYS A 2 -17.48 12.82 25.25
N GLU A 3 -16.54 13.59 24.77
CA GLU A 3 -15.81 13.28 23.52
C GLU A 3 -15.10 11.92 23.70
N ALA A 4 -15.24 11.03 22.69
CA ALA A 4 -14.60 9.72 22.76
C ALA A 4 -13.09 9.90 22.73
N SER A 5 -12.34 9.22 23.60
CA SER A 5 -10.88 9.30 23.57
C SER A 5 -10.31 8.58 22.36
N LEU A 6 -9.36 9.21 21.66
CA LEU A 6 -8.59 8.57 20.58
C LEU A 6 -7.66 7.50 21.17
N LYS A 7 -7.70 6.30 20.61
CA LYS A 7 -6.82 5.19 20.96
C LYS A 7 -6.29 4.52 19.70
N ILE A 8 -4.98 4.37 19.60
CA ILE A 8 -4.30 3.74 18.46
C ILE A 8 -3.54 2.53 18.97
N PHE A 9 -3.78 1.39 18.36
CA PHE A 9 -3.07 0.13 18.64
C PHE A 9 -2.46 -0.42 17.36
N THR A 10 -1.45 -1.25 17.50
CA THR A 10 -0.81 -1.95 16.38
C THR A 10 -0.94 -3.45 16.52
N GLY A 11 -1.11 -4.13 15.38
CA GLY A 11 -0.78 -5.54 15.28
C GLY A 11 0.72 -5.74 15.05
N SER A 12 1.09 -6.98 14.72
CA SER A 12 2.50 -7.39 14.62
C SER A 12 3.17 -7.02 13.29
N SER A 13 2.40 -6.67 12.25
CA SER A 13 2.95 -6.55 10.89
C SER A 13 3.79 -5.29 10.64
N ASN A 14 3.49 -4.16 11.34
CA ASN A 14 4.20 -2.90 11.13
C ASN A 14 4.10 -1.96 12.36
N PRO A 15 4.68 -2.34 13.50
CA PRO A 15 4.60 -1.55 14.73
C PRO A 15 5.34 -0.21 14.62
N ASP A 16 6.36 -0.11 13.76
CA ASP A 16 7.13 1.12 13.61
C ASP A 16 6.32 2.21 12.91
N LEU A 17 5.55 1.87 11.89
CA LEU A 17 4.61 2.82 11.27
C LEU A 17 3.55 3.30 12.27
N ALA A 18 3.03 2.41 13.12
CA ALA A 18 2.06 2.81 14.15
C ALA A 18 2.68 3.77 15.16
N LYS A 19 3.95 3.59 15.58
CA LYS A 19 4.69 4.53 16.41
C LYS A 19 4.88 5.89 15.73
N GLU A 20 5.25 5.89 14.43
CA GLU A 20 5.40 7.11 13.65
C GLU A 20 4.07 7.89 13.56
N ILE A 21 2.94 7.19 13.36
CA ILE A 21 1.59 7.79 13.37
C ILE A 21 1.29 8.42 14.73
N CYS A 22 1.56 7.69 15.82
CA CYS A 22 1.34 8.20 17.17
C CYS A 22 2.23 9.42 17.48
N ASN A 23 3.49 9.41 17.04
CA ASN A 23 4.40 10.55 17.15
C ASN A 23 3.90 11.78 16.38
N TYR A 24 3.38 11.58 15.16
CA TYR A 24 2.80 12.67 14.36
C TYR A 24 1.58 13.30 15.06
N LEU A 25 0.77 12.50 15.73
CA LEU A 25 -0.44 12.93 16.43
C LEU A 25 -0.19 13.43 17.85
N ASP A 26 1.03 13.31 18.37
CA ASP A 26 1.39 13.58 19.77
C ASP A 26 0.50 12.81 20.77
N VAL A 27 0.26 11.52 20.47
CA VAL A 27 -0.49 10.60 21.33
C VAL A 27 0.33 9.34 21.63
N PRO A 28 0.15 8.72 22.81
CA PRO A 28 0.83 7.46 23.09
C PRO A 28 0.25 6.32 22.26
N LEU A 29 1.12 5.40 21.82
CA LEU A 29 0.67 4.10 21.29
C LEU A 29 0.00 3.32 22.42
N GLY A 30 -1.19 2.78 22.14
CA GLY A 30 -1.96 2.03 23.11
C GLY A 30 -1.27 0.71 23.53
N ASP A 31 -1.41 0.35 24.80
CA ASP A 31 -0.82 -0.87 25.35
C ASP A 31 -1.72 -2.07 25.06
N ALA A 32 -1.23 -2.97 24.21
CA ALA A 32 -1.87 -4.25 23.87
C ALA A 32 -0.84 -5.35 23.80
N LEU A 33 -1.20 -6.51 24.33
CA LEU A 33 -0.46 -7.75 24.11
C LEU A 33 -1.00 -8.41 22.84
N VAL A 34 -0.18 -8.48 21.81
CA VAL A 34 -0.42 -9.19 20.56
C VAL A 34 0.64 -10.28 20.44
N THR A 35 0.25 -11.53 20.47
CA THR A 35 1.14 -12.68 20.51
C THR A 35 0.48 -13.92 19.90
N ALA A 36 1.15 -15.05 19.91
CA ALA A 36 0.60 -16.33 19.52
C ALA A 36 0.88 -17.40 20.60
N PHE A 37 -0.03 -18.36 20.71
CA PHE A 37 0.21 -19.58 21.47
C PHE A 37 1.24 -20.47 20.75
N PRO A 38 1.80 -21.50 21.43
CA PRO A 38 2.77 -22.41 20.82
C PRO A 38 2.27 -23.17 19.58
N ASP A 39 0.96 -23.34 19.43
CA ASP A 39 0.27 -23.91 18.27
C ASP A 39 -0.01 -22.91 17.15
N SER A 40 0.52 -21.68 17.29
CA SER A 40 0.36 -20.55 16.35
C SER A 40 -1.01 -19.88 16.33
N GLU A 41 -1.91 -20.16 17.26
CA GLU A 41 -3.15 -19.39 17.42
C GLU A 41 -2.84 -18.01 17.96
N SER A 42 -3.34 -16.96 17.28
CA SER A 42 -3.15 -15.57 17.68
C SER A 42 -3.92 -15.24 18.96
N PHE A 43 -3.29 -14.50 19.86
CA PHE A 43 -3.89 -14.02 21.10
C PHE A 43 -3.73 -12.50 21.22
N VAL A 44 -4.82 -11.81 21.54
CA VAL A 44 -4.85 -10.35 21.72
C VAL A 44 -5.49 -10.00 23.05
N ARG A 45 -4.87 -9.03 23.77
CA ARG A 45 -5.42 -8.42 24.97
C ARG A 45 -5.05 -6.94 25.03
N PHE A 46 -6.05 -6.07 25.14
CA PHE A 46 -5.82 -4.68 25.49
C PHE A 46 -5.52 -4.55 26.99
N ASN A 47 -4.39 -3.93 27.33
CA ASN A 47 -3.95 -3.77 28.72
C ASN A 47 -4.50 -2.49 29.36
N GLU A 48 -5.26 -1.69 28.62
CA GLU A 48 -5.88 -0.45 29.09
C GLU A 48 -7.39 -0.43 28.84
N ASN A 49 -8.08 0.48 29.50
CA ASN A 49 -9.53 0.65 29.32
C ASN A 49 -9.82 1.38 28.00
N ILE A 50 -10.54 0.70 27.11
CA ILE A 50 -10.97 1.23 25.79
C ILE A 50 -12.49 1.39 25.69
N ARG A 51 -13.22 1.25 26.79
CA ARG A 51 -14.70 1.41 26.80
C ARG A 51 -15.08 2.83 26.38
N GLY A 52 -15.89 2.92 25.32
CA GLY A 52 -16.34 4.19 24.78
C GLY A 52 -15.28 4.97 24.00
N ALA A 53 -14.07 4.40 23.81
CA ALA A 53 -13.02 5.01 23.00
C ALA A 53 -13.27 4.86 21.50
N ASP A 54 -12.70 5.77 20.72
CA ASP A 54 -12.56 5.67 19.28
C ASP A 54 -11.22 4.98 18.97
N VAL A 55 -11.31 3.72 18.53
CA VAL A 55 -10.16 2.81 18.42
C VAL A 55 -9.72 2.66 16.98
N PHE A 56 -8.44 2.90 16.72
CA PHE A 56 -7.79 2.67 15.43
C PHE A 56 -6.80 1.53 15.57
N LEU A 57 -6.95 0.50 14.73
CA LEU A 57 -6.12 -0.71 14.72
C LEU A 57 -5.25 -0.68 13.46
N VAL A 58 -3.95 -0.43 13.61
CA VAL A 58 -3.00 -0.34 12.51
C VAL A 58 -2.43 -1.73 12.23
N GLN A 59 -2.72 -2.28 11.06
CA GLN A 59 -2.23 -3.60 10.65
C GLN A 59 -2.17 -3.72 9.12
N SER A 60 -0.99 -3.85 8.56
CA SER A 60 -0.82 -4.23 7.16
C SER A 60 -1.07 -5.72 6.98
N THR A 61 -1.93 -6.10 6.04
CA THR A 61 -2.25 -7.51 5.79
C THR A 61 -1.34 -8.12 4.71
N CYS A 62 -0.04 -7.74 4.77
CA CYS A 62 1.04 -8.29 3.97
C CYS A 62 1.47 -9.69 4.45
N SER A 63 2.54 -10.23 3.87
CA SER A 63 3.11 -11.53 4.30
C SER A 63 3.59 -11.48 5.76
N PRO A 64 3.26 -12.50 6.57
CA PRO A 64 2.41 -13.66 6.31
C PRO A 64 0.92 -13.32 6.35
N ALA A 65 0.30 -13.17 5.16
CA ALA A 65 -1.02 -12.55 4.99
C ALA A 65 -2.14 -13.20 5.80
N ASN A 66 -2.19 -14.54 5.86
CA ASN A 66 -3.22 -15.26 6.62
C ASN A 66 -3.13 -14.95 8.11
N HIS A 67 -1.91 -14.91 8.66
CA HIS A 67 -1.66 -14.56 10.06
C HIS A 67 -2.11 -13.13 10.34
N ASN A 68 -1.65 -12.17 9.55
CA ASN A 68 -1.93 -10.75 9.75
C ASN A 68 -3.43 -10.42 9.59
N VAL A 69 -4.13 -11.09 8.69
CA VAL A 69 -5.59 -10.96 8.57
C VAL A 69 -6.28 -11.53 9.81
N MET A 70 -5.92 -12.74 10.25
CA MET A 70 -6.55 -13.36 11.43
C MET A 70 -6.27 -12.56 12.71
N GLU A 71 -5.05 -12.08 12.89
CA GLU A 71 -4.67 -11.22 14.01
C GLU A 71 -5.53 -9.95 14.05
N LEU A 72 -5.70 -9.27 12.91
CA LEU A 72 -6.56 -8.09 12.82
C LEU A 72 -8.02 -8.40 13.16
N LEU A 73 -8.57 -9.52 12.68
CA LEU A 73 -9.94 -9.93 13.01
C LEU A 73 -10.12 -10.14 14.52
N ILE A 74 -9.15 -10.77 15.17
CA ILE A 74 -9.15 -10.99 16.63
C ILE A 74 -9.03 -9.65 17.37
N MET A 75 -8.18 -8.71 16.90
CA MET A 75 -8.07 -7.37 17.48
C MET A 75 -9.41 -6.61 17.40
N ILE A 76 -10.09 -6.66 16.25
CA ILE A 76 -11.40 -6.01 16.05
C ILE A 76 -12.44 -6.61 17.00
N ASP A 77 -12.55 -7.93 17.08
CA ASP A 77 -13.49 -8.61 17.97
C ASP A 77 -13.22 -8.27 19.44
N ALA A 78 -11.95 -8.28 19.86
CA ALA A 78 -11.53 -7.89 21.20
C ALA A 78 -11.92 -6.46 21.55
N ALA A 79 -11.69 -5.49 20.63
CA ALA A 79 -12.06 -4.10 20.81
C ALA A 79 -13.59 -3.92 20.94
N LYS A 80 -14.35 -4.60 20.07
CA LYS A 80 -15.81 -4.62 20.11
C LYS A 80 -16.34 -5.18 21.45
N ARG A 81 -15.79 -6.32 21.91
CA ARG A 81 -16.17 -6.93 23.20
C ARG A 81 -15.76 -6.07 24.40
N ALA A 82 -14.70 -5.29 24.28
CA ALA A 82 -14.29 -4.31 25.30
C ALA A 82 -15.12 -3.02 25.26
N SER A 83 -16.17 -2.97 24.42
CA SER A 83 -17.11 -1.85 24.28
C SER A 83 -16.45 -0.55 23.77
N ALA A 84 -15.50 -0.63 22.84
CA ALA A 84 -15.09 0.52 22.05
C ALA A 84 -16.32 1.16 21.37
N SER A 85 -16.38 2.48 21.27
CA SER A 85 -17.50 3.16 20.63
C SER A 85 -17.47 3.05 19.11
N ARG A 86 -16.27 3.09 18.54
CA ARG A 86 -15.98 2.91 17.11
C ARG A 86 -14.67 2.15 16.95
N VAL A 87 -14.60 1.25 15.98
CA VAL A 87 -13.38 0.51 15.61
C VAL A 87 -13.08 0.77 14.15
N THR A 88 -11.99 1.47 13.88
CA THR A 88 -11.46 1.71 12.53
C THR A 88 -10.27 0.80 12.26
N ALA A 89 -10.37 -0.07 11.27
CA ALA A 89 -9.22 -0.85 10.79
C ALA A 89 -8.40 0.02 9.83
N VAL A 90 -7.16 0.33 10.22
CA VAL A 90 -6.18 1.05 9.42
C VAL A 90 -5.30 0.01 8.74
N LEU A 91 -5.48 -0.13 7.44
CA LEU A 91 -4.81 -1.12 6.59
C LEU A 91 -3.88 -0.37 5.63
N PRO A 92 -2.65 -0.02 6.04
CA PRO A 92 -1.71 0.65 5.14
C PRO A 92 -1.49 -0.15 3.86
N PHE A 93 -1.48 -1.49 3.97
CA PHE A 93 -1.56 -2.42 2.85
C PHE A 93 -2.72 -3.41 3.03
N PHE A 94 -3.58 -3.51 2.00
CA PHE A 94 -4.69 -4.45 1.97
C PHE A 94 -4.29 -5.71 1.18
N GLY A 95 -4.07 -6.80 1.87
CA GLY A 95 -3.76 -8.10 1.27
C GLY A 95 -4.94 -8.68 0.49
N TYR A 96 -4.65 -9.66 -0.40
CA TYR A 96 -5.63 -10.27 -1.32
C TYR A 96 -6.27 -9.31 -2.33
N ALA A 97 -5.83 -8.05 -2.42
CA ALA A 97 -6.37 -7.06 -3.36
C ALA A 97 -6.28 -7.49 -4.83
N ARG A 98 -5.30 -8.33 -5.19
CA ARG A 98 -5.15 -8.89 -6.55
C ARG A 98 -6.21 -9.95 -6.92
N GLN A 99 -7.02 -10.41 -5.94
CA GLN A 99 -8.10 -11.38 -6.13
C GLN A 99 -9.47 -10.67 -6.02
N ASP A 100 -9.63 -9.59 -6.78
CA ASP A 100 -10.80 -8.70 -6.78
C ASP A 100 -11.90 -9.14 -7.75
N ARG A 101 -11.60 -10.08 -8.64
CA ARG A 101 -12.51 -10.59 -9.67
C ARG A 101 -12.21 -12.04 -10.00
N LYS A 102 -13.14 -12.69 -10.69
CA LYS A 102 -12.92 -14.00 -11.28
C LYS A 102 -12.22 -13.83 -12.63
N ASP A 103 -10.94 -14.15 -12.68
CA ASP A 103 -10.12 -14.15 -13.90
C ASP A 103 -10.19 -15.48 -14.65
N GLN A 104 -10.72 -16.52 -13.99
CA GLN A 104 -10.94 -17.85 -14.55
C GLN A 104 -12.13 -18.56 -13.86
N PRO A 105 -12.66 -19.66 -14.43
CA PRO A 105 -13.75 -20.40 -13.81
C PRO A 105 -13.36 -20.99 -12.44
N ARG A 106 -14.32 -21.00 -11.50
CA ARG A 106 -14.23 -21.68 -10.19
C ARG A 106 -13.19 -21.10 -9.20
N VAL A 107 -12.79 -19.85 -9.37
CA VAL A 107 -11.95 -19.13 -8.42
C VAL A 107 -12.80 -18.25 -7.49
N PRO A 108 -12.31 -17.92 -6.28
CA PRO A 108 -12.97 -17.00 -5.37
C PRO A 108 -12.79 -15.54 -5.80
N ILE A 109 -13.49 -14.65 -5.10
CA ILE A 109 -13.17 -13.22 -5.01
C ILE A 109 -12.69 -12.98 -3.57
N THR A 110 -11.42 -13.25 -3.31
CA THR A 110 -10.89 -13.31 -1.93
C THR A 110 -10.86 -11.93 -1.27
N SER A 111 -10.66 -10.86 -2.02
CA SER A 111 -10.75 -9.50 -1.47
C SER A 111 -12.15 -9.18 -0.92
N LYS A 112 -13.24 -9.67 -1.56
CA LYS A 112 -14.60 -9.56 -1.02
C LYS A 112 -14.80 -10.42 0.24
N LEU A 113 -14.21 -11.62 0.26
CA LEU A 113 -14.26 -12.47 1.46
C LEU A 113 -13.60 -11.77 2.66
N VAL A 114 -12.38 -11.21 2.47
CA VAL A 114 -11.66 -10.49 3.54
C VAL A 114 -12.46 -9.26 3.99
N ALA A 115 -13.03 -8.50 3.05
CA ALA A 115 -13.89 -7.37 3.39
C ALA A 115 -15.07 -7.79 4.27
N ASN A 116 -15.76 -8.86 3.92
CA ASN A 116 -16.87 -9.40 4.72
C ASN A 116 -16.43 -9.85 6.12
N LEU A 117 -15.26 -10.48 6.24
CA LEU A 117 -14.74 -10.93 7.53
C LEU A 117 -14.42 -9.75 8.46
N LEU A 118 -13.83 -8.67 7.94
CA LEU A 118 -13.54 -7.44 8.70
C LEU A 118 -14.83 -6.79 9.23
N VAL A 119 -15.87 -6.72 8.40
CA VAL A 119 -17.18 -6.21 8.80
C VAL A 119 -17.82 -7.13 9.84
N ALA A 120 -17.80 -8.43 9.63
CA ALA A 120 -18.36 -9.42 10.57
C ALA A 120 -17.66 -9.41 11.93
N ALA A 121 -16.33 -9.23 11.96
CA ALA A 121 -15.57 -9.08 13.21
C ALA A 121 -16.00 -7.83 14.00
N GLY A 122 -16.50 -6.78 13.31
CA GLY A 122 -17.05 -5.60 13.96
C GLY A 122 -16.36 -4.28 13.61
N ALA A 123 -15.58 -4.22 12.54
CA ALA A 123 -15.07 -2.96 12.03
C ALA A 123 -16.22 -2.02 11.66
N ASN A 124 -16.12 -0.74 12.03
CA ASN A 124 -17.09 0.30 11.69
C ASN A 124 -16.64 1.15 10.49
N ARG A 125 -15.33 1.16 10.19
CA ARG A 125 -14.72 1.92 9.11
C ARG A 125 -13.41 1.25 8.71
N ILE A 126 -13.04 1.40 7.45
CA ILE A 126 -11.73 1.03 6.91
C ILE A 126 -11.00 2.30 6.48
N LEU A 127 -9.73 2.41 6.84
CA LEU A 127 -8.79 3.39 6.29
C LEU A 127 -7.67 2.61 5.60
N THR A 128 -7.48 2.83 4.31
CA THR A 128 -6.48 2.08 3.53
C THR A 128 -5.79 2.97 2.50
N MET A 129 -4.74 2.46 1.86
CA MET A 129 -3.94 3.19 0.88
C MET A 129 -3.73 2.36 -0.39
N ASP A 130 -3.77 3.02 -1.55
CA ASP A 130 -3.46 2.50 -2.89
C ASP A 130 -3.94 1.06 -3.12
N LEU A 131 -5.25 0.86 -3.03
CA LEU A 131 -5.86 -0.43 -3.36
C LEU A 131 -5.54 -0.81 -4.81
N HIS A 132 -5.04 -2.02 -5.02
CA HIS A 132 -4.73 -2.56 -6.36
C HIS A 132 -5.88 -2.38 -7.36
N ALA A 133 -7.10 -2.47 -6.88
CA ALA A 133 -8.31 -2.21 -7.64
C ALA A 133 -9.23 -1.29 -6.83
N GLN A 134 -9.46 -0.06 -7.30
CA GLN A 134 -10.23 0.97 -6.57
C GLN A 134 -11.66 0.51 -6.24
N GLN A 135 -12.26 -0.34 -7.07
CA GLN A 135 -13.60 -0.89 -6.86
C GLN A 135 -13.72 -1.78 -5.61
N ILE A 136 -12.60 -2.21 -5.00
CA ILE A 136 -12.61 -2.95 -3.72
C ILE A 136 -13.30 -2.14 -2.62
N GLN A 137 -13.27 -0.82 -2.68
CA GLN A 137 -14.04 0.04 -1.76
C GLN A 137 -15.52 -0.36 -1.72
N GLY A 138 -16.10 -0.73 -2.86
CA GLY A 138 -17.49 -1.20 -2.99
C GLY A 138 -17.73 -2.61 -2.45
N PHE A 139 -16.71 -3.33 -1.98
CA PHE A 139 -16.87 -4.65 -1.35
C PHE A 139 -17.24 -4.55 0.13
N PHE A 140 -17.10 -3.38 0.72
CA PHE A 140 -17.43 -3.13 2.11
C PHE A 140 -18.82 -2.52 2.23
N ASP A 141 -19.58 -2.99 3.22
CA ASP A 141 -20.88 -2.41 3.60
C ASP A 141 -20.73 -1.36 4.72
N ILE A 142 -19.52 -0.88 4.95
CA ILE A 142 -19.14 0.18 5.88
C ILE A 142 -18.29 1.22 5.15
N PRO A 143 -18.14 2.46 5.70
CA PRO A 143 -17.33 3.49 5.09
C PRO A 143 -15.88 3.04 4.87
N VAL A 144 -15.32 3.39 3.70
CA VAL A 144 -13.92 3.16 3.34
C VAL A 144 -13.29 4.47 2.93
N ASP A 145 -12.23 4.85 3.62
CA ASP A 145 -11.37 5.96 3.27
C ASP A 145 -10.15 5.41 2.54
N HIS A 146 -10.11 5.60 1.22
CA HIS A 146 -9.04 5.11 0.36
C HIS A 146 -8.08 6.25 0.01
N LEU A 147 -6.95 6.32 0.71
CA LEU A 147 -5.89 7.31 0.47
C LEU A 147 -4.98 6.89 -0.70
N TYR A 148 -4.23 7.85 -1.21
CA TYR A 148 -3.18 7.65 -2.23
C TYR A 148 -1.84 8.10 -1.67
N ALA A 149 -0.76 7.34 -1.92
CA ALA A 149 0.60 7.70 -1.53
C ALA A 149 1.23 8.75 -2.45
N SER A 150 0.59 9.06 -3.58
CA SER A 150 1.10 10.01 -4.56
C SER A 150 1.50 11.39 -3.99
N PRO A 151 0.82 11.99 -2.98
CA PRO A 151 1.30 13.21 -2.34
C PRO A 151 2.66 13.04 -1.65
N VAL A 152 2.91 11.87 -1.05
CA VAL A 152 4.18 11.56 -0.37
C VAL A 152 5.31 11.46 -1.38
N PHE A 153 5.07 10.77 -2.50
CA PHE A 153 6.04 10.66 -3.59
C PHE A 153 6.30 12.01 -4.27
N PHE A 154 5.25 12.80 -4.52
CA PHE A 154 5.41 14.12 -5.11
C PHE A 154 6.28 15.04 -4.24
N GLU A 155 6.01 15.07 -2.94
CA GLU A 155 6.79 15.89 -2.02
C GLU A 155 8.27 15.46 -2.00
N ALA A 156 8.55 14.17 -2.15
CA ALA A 156 9.91 13.65 -2.21
C ALA A 156 10.64 13.95 -3.54
N LEU A 157 9.88 14.16 -4.62
CA LEU A 157 10.42 14.39 -5.97
C LEU A 157 10.39 15.87 -6.40
N LYS A 158 9.69 16.73 -5.67
CA LYS A 158 9.40 18.13 -6.11
C LYS A 158 10.64 18.98 -6.37
N GLU A 159 11.77 18.66 -5.74
CA GLU A 159 13.04 19.40 -5.90
C GLU A 159 13.98 18.72 -6.92
N GLU A 160 13.59 17.55 -7.46
CA GLU A 160 14.37 16.89 -8.49
C GLU A 160 14.19 17.58 -9.84
N ASN A 161 15.27 17.59 -10.66
CA ASN A 161 15.17 18.08 -12.03
C ASN A 161 14.40 17.08 -12.90
N THR A 162 13.28 17.50 -13.45
CA THR A 162 12.40 16.68 -14.29
C THR A 162 12.55 16.97 -15.80
N ASP A 163 13.45 17.86 -16.24
CA ASP A 163 13.58 18.25 -17.65
C ASP A 163 13.86 17.06 -18.58
N ASN A 164 14.63 16.08 -18.11
CA ASN A 164 14.96 14.87 -18.87
C ASN A 164 14.14 13.64 -18.46
N LEU A 165 13.17 13.81 -17.56
CA LEU A 165 12.38 12.70 -17.02
C LEU A 165 11.29 12.26 -18.00
N THR A 166 11.06 10.93 -18.08
CA THR A 166 9.87 10.34 -18.71
C THR A 166 9.27 9.33 -17.73
N VAL A 167 7.98 9.46 -17.45
CA VAL A 167 7.22 8.50 -16.64
C VAL A 167 6.80 7.33 -17.50
N PHE A 168 6.95 6.12 -16.95
CA PHE A 168 6.55 4.88 -17.63
C PHE A 168 5.60 4.05 -16.78
N SER A 169 4.58 3.47 -17.44
CA SER A 169 3.84 2.35 -16.87
C SER A 169 4.48 1.03 -17.28
N PRO A 170 4.73 0.08 -16.35
CA PRO A 170 5.34 -1.20 -16.67
C PRO A 170 4.38 -2.14 -17.43
N ASP A 171 3.09 -1.80 -17.50
CA ASP A 171 2.08 -2.49 -18.29
C ASP A 171 0.88 -1.58 -18.61
N VAL A 172 -0.07 -2.08 -19.38
CA VAL A 172 -1.27 -1.31 -19.78
C VAL A 172 -2.21 -1.04 -18.61
N GLY A 173 -2.20 -1.89 -17.57
CA GLY A 173 -3.09 -1.77 -16.41
C GLY A 173 -2.76 -0.54 -15.55
N GLY A 174 -1.47 -0.22 -15.39
CA GLY A 174 -0.97 0.90 -14.60
C GLY A 174 -1.00 2.27 -15.31
N MET A 175 -1.42 2.32 -16.58
CA MET A 175 -1.33 3.57 -17.38
C MET A 175 -2.06 4.77 -16.74
N LYS A 176 -3.21 4.56 -16.12
CA LYS A 176 -3.97 5.64 -15.49
C LYS A 176 -3.18 6.28 -14.35
N MET A 177 -2.54 5.45 -13.52
CA MET A 177 -1.68 5.90 -12.43
C MET A 177 -0.45 6.63 -12.98
N ALA A 178 0.26 6.03 -13.93
CA ALA A 178 1.44 6.64 -14.54
C ALA A 178 1.12 7.99 -15.22
N ASN A 179 -0.04 8.13 -15.87
CA ASN A 179 -0.49 9.40 -16.44
C ASN A 179 -0.67 10.48 -15.37
N ALA A 180 -1.26 10.14 -14.22
CA ALA A 180 -1.43 11.09 -13.12
C ALA A 180 -0.07 11.62 -12.61
N TYR A 181 0.95 10.74 -12.52
CA TYR A 181 2.31 11.15 -12.18
C TYR A 181 2.97 12.00 -13.27
N ALA A 182 2.80 11.63 -14.55
CA ALA A 182 3.33 12.40 -15.67
C ALA A 182 2.76 13.83 -15.71
N GLU A 183 1.44 13.97 -15.54
CA GLU A 183 0.78 15.29 -15.43
C GLU A 183 1.29 16.10 -14.23
N MET A 184 1.44 15.45 -13.08
CA MET A 184 1.89 16.08 -11.84
C MET A 184 3.34 16.57 -11.91
N LEU A 185 4.21 15.79 -12.56
CA LEU A 185 5.64 16.11 -12.73
C LEU A 185 5.91 16.95 -13.99
N GLY A 186 4.90 17.15 -14.85
CA GLY A 186 5.04 17.92 -16.09
C GLY A 186 5.93 17.26 -17.14
N CYS A 187 5.99 15.91 -17.17
CA CYS A 187 6.90 15.15 -18.04
C CYS A 187 6.15 14.20 -18.98
N PRO A 188 6.82 13.72 -20.07
CA PRO A 188 6.21 12.76 -20.99
C PRO A 188 5.81 11.45 -20.33
N LEU A 189 4.80 10.76 -20.93
CA LEU A 189 4.32 9.45 -20.54
C LEU A 189 4.70 8.40 -21.58
N GLY A 190 5.17 7.24 -21.12
CA GLY A 190 5.35 6.05 -21.92
C GLY A 190 4.76 4.81 -21.24
N PHE A 191 4.72 3.70 -21.93
CA PHE A 191 4.30 2.41 -21.34
C PHE A 191 4.92 1.22 -22.07
N VAL A 192 5.02 0.10 -21.34
CA VAL A 192 5.44 -1.20 -21.87
C VAL A 192 4.19 -2.04 -22.13
N ALA A 193 3.98 -2.44 -23.38
CA ALA A 193 2.89 -3.35 -23.76
C ALA A 193 3.42 -4.77 -23.90
N LYS A 194 2.93 -5.69 -23.06
CA LYS A 194 3.22 -7.13 -23.17
C LYS A 194 2.32 -7.74 -24.22
N ARG A 195 2.90 -8.38 -25.24
CA ARG A 195 2.18 -9.15 -26.26
C ARG A 195 2.45 -10.64 -26.06
N ARG A 196 1.43 -11.39 -25.63
CA ARG A 196 1.49 -12.85 -25.64
C ARG A 196 1.31 -13.34 -27.08
N THR A 197 2.35 -13.93 -27.66
CA THR A 197 2.34 -14.45 -29.04
C THR A 197 1.98 -15.94 -29.13
N GLY A 198 1.61 -16.59 -28.00
CA GLY A 198 1.19 -18.00 -27.96
C GLY A 198 1.27 -18.60 -26.55
N ALA A 199 0.75 -19.83 -26.38
CA ALA A 199 0.70 -20.50 -25.07
C ALA A 199 2.09 -20.93 -24.53
N THR A 200 3.15 -20.88 -25.37
CA THR A 200 4.51 -21.35 -25.02
C THR A 200 5.63 -20.44 -25.56
N THR A 201 5.32 -19.27 -26.14
CA THR A 201 6.32 -18.41 -26.80
C THR A 201 6.67 -17.15 -26.00
N VAL A 202 7.93 -16.73 -26.16
CA VAL A 202 8.56 -15.54 -25.58
C VAL A 202 7.64 -14.32 -25.66
N GLU A 203 7.43 -13.64 -24.54
CA GLU A 203 6.70 -12.37 -24.46
C GLU A 203 7.46 -11.30 -25.26
N ALA A 204 6.93 -10.92 -26.42
CA ALA A 204 7.41 -9.72 -27.09
C ALA A 204 6.89 -8.50 -26.33
N MET A 205 7.79 -7.67 -25.83
CA MET A 205 7.44 -6.39 -25.22
C MET A 205 7.54 -5.29 -26.28
N ASN A 206 6.46 -4.55 -26.48
CA ASN A 206 6.46 -3.31 -27.26
C ASN A 206 6.55 -2.12 -26.32
N LEU A 207 7.29 -1.13 -26.71
CA LEU A 207 7.48 0.09 -25.96
C LEU A 207 6.88 1.27 -26.73
N VAL A 208 6.14 2.11 -26.02
CA VAL A 208 5.59 3.37 -26.56
C VAL A 208 6.07 4.50 -25.66
N GLY A 209 6.71 5.50 -26.24
CA GLY A 209 7.26 6.67 -25.55
C GLY A 209 8.72 6.91 -25.88
N GLU A 210 9.25 8.05 -25.44
CA GLU A 210 10.65 8.45 -25.62
C GLU A 210 11.53 7.85 -24.54
N VAL A 211 12.62 7.18 -24.93
CA VAL A 211 13.51 6.48 -24.00
C VAL A 211 14.98 6.83 -24.18
N GLU A 212 15.45 6.98 -25.44
CA GLU A 212 16.85 7.19 -25.73
C GLU A 212 17.37 8.48 -25.07
N GLY A 213 18.39 8.36 -24.24
CA GLY A 213 18.97 9.46 -23.48
C GLY A 213 18.10 10.01 -22.34
N ARG A 214 16.93 9.41 -22.05
CA ARG A 214 16.01 9.88 -21.00
C ARG A 214 16.30 9.23 -19.65
N ASP A 215 15.91 9.91 -18.58
CA ASP A 215 15.80 9.38 -17.23
C ASP A 215 14.38 8.85 -17.06
N ILE A 216 14.24 7.59 -16.64
CA ILE A 216 12.96 6.91 -16.60
C ILE A 216 12.50 6.71 -15.16
N LEU A 217 11.21 6.99 -14.93
CA LEU A 217 10.53 6.71 -13.68
C LEU A 217 9.35 5.77 -13.93
N ILE A 218 9.49 4.50 -13.56
CA ILE A 218 8.42 3.50 -13.66
C ILE A 218 7.47 3.68 -12.47
N ILE A 219 6.15 3.67 -12.73
CA ILE A 219 5.12 3.80 -11.69
C ILE A 219 4.27 2.55 -11.65
N ASP A 220 4.16 1.93 -10.46
CA ASP A 220 3.27 0.80 -10.21
C ASP A 220 2.66 0.90 -8.80
N ASP A 221 1.62 0.13 -8.49
CA ASP A 221 0.99 0.10 -7.16
C ASP A 221 1.79 -0.74 -6.17
N MET A 222 2.31 -1.89 -6.60
CA MET A 222 3.05 -2.80 -5.73
C MET A 222 4.08 -3.63 -6.49
N THR A 223 5.06 -4.14 -5.74
CA THR A 223 5.99 -5.14 -6.26
C THR A 223 6.24 -6.25 -5.24
N GLU A 224 6.23 -7.50 -5.69
CA GLU A 224 6.50 -8.68 -4.86
C GLU A 224 7.77 -9.40 -5.34
N THR A 225 7.73 -9.91 -6.57
CA THR A 225 8.88 -10.60 -7.20
C THR A 225 9.77 -9.68 -8.02
N ALA A 226 9.44 -8.41 -8.11
CA ALA A 226 10.05 -7.40 -8.97
C ALA A 226 10.15 -7.78 -10.47
N GLY A 227 9.47 -8.88 -10.90
CA GLY A 227 9.62 -9.40 -12.25
C GLY A 227 9.17 -8.42 -13.33
N THR A 228 8.03 -7.78 -13.15
CA THR A 228 7.50 -6.78 -14.09
C THR A 228 8.41 -5.55 -14.17
N LEU A 229 8.86 -5.04 -13.02
CA LEU A 229 9.74 -3.87 -12.95
C LEU A 229 11.09 -4.13 -13.60
N VAL A 230 11.74 -5.26 -13.26
CA VAL A 230 13.06 -5.62 -13.81
C VAL A 230 12.98 -5.87 -15.30
N ALA A 231 11.94 -6.57 -15.78
CA ALA A 231 11.76 -6.80 -17.22
C ALA A 231 11.53 -5.48 -17.99
N ALA A 232 10.72 -4.57 -17.43
CA ALA A 232 10.54 -3.24 -18.01
C ALA A 232 11.84 -2.42 -17.98
N ALA A 233 12.56 -2.41 -16.87
CA ALA A 233 13.85 -1.71 -16.71
C ALA A 233 14.90 -2.24 -17.69
N THR A 234 15.02 -3.55 -17.87
CA THR A 234 15.92 -4.17 -18.84
C THR A 234 15.63 -3.65 -20.26
N LEU A 235 14.38 -3.72 -20.68
CA LEU A 235 13.98 -3.22 -22.01
C LEU A 235 14.29 -1.72 -22.17
N LEU A 236 14.03 -0.90 -21.16
CA LEU A 236 14.28 0.54 -21.19
C LEU A 236 15.77 0.85 -21.28
N LYS A 237 16.62 0.13 -20.53
CA LYS A 237 18.08 0.23 -20.63
C LYS A 237 18.59 -0.20 -22.02
N GLU A 238 18.06 -1.28 -22.60
CA GLU A 238 18.37 -1.73 -23.96
C GLU A 238 17.98 -0.69 -25.03
N ARG A 239 17.00 0.16 -24.75
CA ARG A 239 16.55 1.25 -25.62
C ARG A 239 17.24 2.60 -25.34
N GLY A 240 18.30 2.59 -24.55
CA GLY A 240 19.16 3.74 -24.33
C GLY A 240 18.73 4.68 -23.21
N ALA A 241 17.92 4.22 -22.24
CA ALA A 241 17.63 5.00 -21.04
C ALA A 241 18.92 5.27 -20.24
N ASN A 242 19.12 6.51 -19.77
CA ASN A 242 20.24 6.87 -18.91
C ASN A 242 20.10 6.21 -17.53
N THR A 243 19.01 6.49 -16.84
CA THR A 243 18.64 5.92 -15.55
C THR A 243 17.27 5.30 -15.60
N VAL A 244 17.04 4.26 -14.82
CA VAL A 244 15.71 3.66 -14.65
C VAL A 244 15.42 3.49 -13.17
N ARG A 245 14.54 4.31 -12.64
CA ARG A 245 14.02 4.23 -11.27
C ARG A 245 12.58 3.75 -11.27
N ALA A 246 12.12 3.26 -10.14
CA ALA A 246 10.71 2.89 -9.98
C ALA A 246 10.12 3.47 -8.70
N ILE A 247 8.84 3.83 -8.76
CA ILE A 247 8.01 4.11 -7.60
C ILE A 247 6.96 3.02 -7.49
N VAL A 248 6.82 2.46 -6.28
CA VAL A 248 5.70 1.59 -5.93
C VAL A 248 5.18 1.97 -4.54
N SER A 249 3.88 2.04 -4.39
CA SER A 249 3.29 2.32 -3.06
C SER A 249 3.62 1.22 -2.06
N HIS A 250 3.55 -0.04 -2.50
CA HIS A 250 3.72 -1.19 -1.63
C HIS A 250 4.89 -2.08 -2.06
N GLY A 251 6.00 -1.98 -1.34
CA GLY A 251 7.12 -2.93 -1.47
C GLY A 251 6.83 -4.22 -0.69
N VAL A 252 6.21 -5.21 -1.32
CA VAL A 252 5.86 -6.51 -0.69
C VAL A 252 6.93 -7.57 -1.00
N LEU A 253 8.17 -7.15 -1.13
CA LEU A 253 9.26 -7.95 -1.67
C LEU A 253 9.47 -9.28 -0.95
N ASN A 254 9.44 -10.37 -1.73
CA ASN A 254 9.94 -11.68 -1.32
C ASN A 254 11.42 -11.87 -1.72
N GLU A 255 12.02 -13.00 -1.37
CA GLU A 255 13.43 -13.28 -1.68
C GLU A 255 13.75 -13.23 -3.19
N ILE A 256 12.82 -13.67 -4.04
CA ILE A 256 12.99 -13.60 -5.51
C ILE A 256 13.06 -12.14 -5.97
N GLY A 257 12.22 -11.28 -5.40
CA GLY A 257 12.21 -9.85 -5.70
C GLY A 257 13.50 -9.17 -5.25
N ARG A 258 13.99 -9.51 -4.05
CA ARG A 258 15.26 -9.01 -3.52
C ARG A 258 16.44 -9.39 -4.41
N GLU A 259 16.51 -10.66 -4.81
CA GLU A 259 17.59 -11.14 -5.69
C GLU A 259 17.59 -10.45 -7.06
N ARG A 260 16.40 -10.21 -7.63
CA ARG A 260 16.28 -9.46 -8.89
C ARG A 260 16.72 -8.00 -8.77
N LEU A 261 16.42 -7.34 -7.64
CA LEU A 261 16.88 -5.97 -7.43
C LEU A 261 18.40 -5.89 -7.24
N ARG A 262 19.04 -6.90 -6.62
CA ARG A 262 20.50 -6.99 -6.53
C ARG A 262 21.21 -7.07 -7.88
N GLN A 263 20.52 -7.50 -8.94
CA GLN A 263 21.09 -7.53 -10.29
C GLN A 263 21.42 -6.13 -10.85
N GLY A 264 20.95 -5.07 -10.20
CA GLY A 264 21.33 -3.69 -10.51
C GLY A 264 20.80 -3.14 -11.84
N VAL A 265 19.76 -3.75 -12.41
CA VAL A 265 19.11 -3.23 -13.63
C VAL A 265 18.26 -2.01 -13.30
N LEU A 266 17.63 -1.99 -12.13
CA LEU A 266 16.91 -0.85 -11.58
C LEU A 266 17.87 -0.02 -10.73
N ASP A 267 18.04 1.27 -11.05
CA ASP A 267 18.97 2.14 -10.34
C ASP A 267 18.48 2.49 -8.92
N GLU A 268 17.16 2.67 -8.74
CA GLU A 268 16.54 2.91 -7.43
C GLU A 268 15.07 2.43 -7.43
N LEU A 269 14.64 1.82 -6.34
CA LEU A 269 13.24 1.58 -6.03
C LEU A 269 12.82 2.52 -4.90
N ILE A 270 11.85 3.40 -5.17
CA ILE A 270 11.25 4.28 -4.17
C ILE A 270 9.92 3.65 -3.74
N THR A 271 9.77 3.39 -2.46
CA THR A 271 8.55 2.79 -1.91
C THR A 271 8.12 3.47 -0.62
N THR A 272 6.99 3.07 -0.06
CA THR A 272 6.55 3.58 1.25
C THR A 272 6.73 2.55 2.35
N ASN A 273 6.63 3.00 3.60
CA ASN A 273 6.62 2.12 4.76
C ASN A 273 5.23 1.53 5.08
N THR A 274 4.31 1.45 4.10
CA THR A 274 3.04 0.72 4.24
C THR A 274 3.23 -0.76 4.57
N VAL A 275 4.36 -1.33 4.14
CA VAL A 275 4.84 -2.66 4.48
C VAL A 275 6.24 -2.51 5.07
N GLN A 276 6.49 -3.16 6.19
CA GLN A 276 7.83 -3.15 6.78
C GLN A 276 8.81 -3.93 5.90
N LEU A 277 9.87 -3.27 5.47
CA LEU A 277 10.93 -3.85 4.65
C LEU A 277 12.27 -3.80 5.37
N ASP A 278 12.97 -4.92 5.40
CA ASP A 278 14.41 -4.93 5.63
C ASP A 278 15.09 -4.64 4.28
N ILE A 279 15.58 -3.42 4.10
CA ILE A 279 16.20 -2.99 2.84
C ILE A 279 17.63 -3.50 2.64
N GLY A 280 18.36 -3.79 3.73
CA GLY A 280 19.74 -4.28 3.67
C GLY A 280 20.62 -3.46 2.71
N ASP A 281 21.18 -4.14 1.71
CA ASP A 281 22.05 -3.61 0.65
C ASP A 281 21.30 -3.25 -0.65
N LEU A 282 19.98 -3.32 -0.66
CA LEU A 282 19.17 -3.07 -1.86
C LEU A 282 19.07 -1.56 -2.19
N PRO A 283 19.01 -1.20 -3.47
CA PRO A 283 18.82 0.19 -3.90
C PRO A 283 17.38 0.66 -3.66
N ILE A 284 16.97 0.69 -2.38
CA ILE A 284 15.59 1.04 -1.98
C ILE A 284 15.61 2.28 -1.11
N ARG A 285 14.77 3.25 -1.48
CA ARG A 285 14.44 4.41 -0.66
C ARG A 285 13.00 4.27 -0.14
N THR A 286 12.83 4.28 1.18
CA THR A 286 11.51 4.16 1.81
C THR A 286 11.05 5.52 2.31
N LEU A 287 9.81 5.89 1.97
CA LEU A 287 9.14 7.11 2.40
C LEU A 287 8.07 6.80 3.45
N SER A 288 7.98 7.62 4.48
CA SER A 288 6.96 7.44 5.51
C SER A 288 5.60 7.97 5.08
N VAL A 289 4.57 7.15 5.23
CA VAL A 289 3.15 7.54 5.07
C VAL A 289 2.50 7.92 6.41
N ALA A 290 3.25 7.92 7.50
CA ALA A 290 2.71 8.20 8.83
C ALA A 290 2.03 9.58 8.93
N PRO A 291 2.58 10.68 8.36
CA PRO A 291 1.89 11.98 8.40
C PRO A 291 0.52 11.95 7.70
N LEU A 292 0.44 11.28 6.55
CA LEU A 292 -0.79 11.18 5.78
C LEU A 292 -1.85 10.32 6.48
N LEU A 293 -1.45 9.16 7.01
CA LEU A 293 -2.35 8.29 7.80
C LEU A 293 -2.74 8.94 9.12
N GLY A 294 -1.81 9.62 9.80
CA GLY A 294 -2.07 10.33 11.04
C GLY A 294 -3.09 11.45 10.84
N GLU A 295 -2.95 12.26 9.80
CA GLU A 295 -3.91 13.30 9.48
C GLU A 295 -5.29 12.72 9.15
N ALA A 296 -5.37 11.58 8.42
CA ALA A 296 -6.63 10.91 8.14
C ALA A 296 -7.29 10.36 9.42
N ILE A 297 -6.50 9.80 10.34
CA ILE A 297 -6.96 9.35 11.66
C ILE A 297 -7.50 10.53 12.47
N HIS A 298 -6.76 11.63 12.54
CA HIS A 298 -7.17 12.84 13.26
C HIS A 298 -8.52 13.36 12.73
N ARG A 299 -8.64 13.51 11.42
CA ARG A 299 -9.89 13.98 10.79
C ARG A 299 -11.05 13.02 10.98
N THR A 300 -10.80 11.72 10.90
CA THR A 300 -11.84 10.70 11.17
C THR A 300 -12.29 10.78 12.63
N HIS A 301 -11.37 10.97 13.56
CA HIS A 301 -11.66 11.11 14.98
C HIS A 301 -12.47 12.37 15.29
N THR A 302 -12.12 13.49 14.67
CA THR A 302 -12.76 14.80 14.88
C THR A 302 -13.97 15.05 13.95
N ASP A 303 -14.46 14.01 13.25
CA ASP A 303 -15.54 14.10 12.25
C ASP A 303 -15.31 15.19 11.20
N SER A 304 -14.05 15.49 10.89
CA SER A 304 -13.60 16.47 9.89
C SER A 304 -13.48 15.84 8.50
N SER A 305 -13.62 16.68 7.46
CA SER A 305 -13.52 16.19 6.07
C SER A 305 -12.10 15.71 5.73
N ILE A 306 -12.01 14.50 5.19
CA ILE A 306 -10.76 13.96 4.64
C ILE A 306 -10.57 14.29 3.15
N SER A 307 -11.55 14.94 2.49
CA SER A 307 -11.52 15.18 1.03
C SER A 307 -10.29 15.95 0.56
N SER A 308 -9.70 16.80 1.38
CA SER A 308 -8.49 17.54 1.02
C SER A 308 -7.22 16.67 0.98
N LEU A 309 -7.27 15.45 1.52
CA LEU A 309 -6.17 14.48 1.45
C LEU A 309 -6.11 13.77 0.09
N PHE A 310 -7.19 13.89 -0.72
CA PHE A 310 -7.30 13.32 -2.07
C PHE A 310 -6.98 14.32 -3.18
N LYS A 311 -6.13 15.32 -2.94
CA LYS A 311 -5.93 16.48 -3.85
C LYS A 311 -5.27 16.16 -5.18
N ILE A 312 -4.90 14.95 -5.48
CA ILE A 312 -4.30 14.62 -6.77
C ILE A 312 -5.40 14.25 -7.75
N LYS A 313 -5.60 15.11 -8.76
CA LYS A 313 -6.49 14.85 -9.89
C LYS A 313 -5.85 13.78 -10.78
N GLY A 314 -6.60 12.72 -11.08
CA GLY A 314 -6.16 11.72 -12.07
C GLY A 314 -6.30 10.26 -11.64
N PHE A 315 -6.70 9.98 -10.42
CA PHE A 315 -7.02 8.61 -9.97
C PHE A 315 -8.51 8.30 -10.13
#